data_1c08c66eda46ad72098e8b7217e9fd75
#
_entry.id   1c08c66eda46ad72098e8b7217e9fd75
#
_cell.length_a   1.000
_cell.length_b   1.000
_cell.length_c   1.000
_cell.angle_alpha   90.00
_cell.angle_beta   90.00
_cell.angle_gamma   90.00
#
_symmetry.space_group_name_H-M   'P 1'
#
loop_
_entity.id
_entity.type
_entity.pdbx_description
1 polymer ?
#
loop_
_entity_poly.entity_id
_entity_poly.type
_entity_poly.pdbx_seq_one_letter_code
_entity_poly.pdbx_strand_id
1 'polypeptide(L)'
;MKIARDLAQKKWNLSTVALFEPYPKRSDSLPPFWFNISKVGESTGIHDHAKQASISGVVYLECKKNSGDLFFRKKGVPDELIEPQVGNMILFPSHLKHGVLENKSFGNRISLAFNLFPFPLPFEEW
;
A
#
# COMPACT_ATOMS: atom_id res chain seq x y z
N MET A 1 5.32 -1.39 -12.49
CA MET A 1 4.04 -2.05 -12.16
C MET A 1 3.87 -3.46 -12.73
N LYS A 2 4.60 -3.78 -13.77
CA LYS A 2 4.52 -5.13 -14.37
C LYS A 2 4.87 -6.22 -13.35
N ILE A 3 5.96 -6.05 -12.60
CA ILE A 3 6.37 -7.03 -11.59
C ILE A 3 5.29 -7.24 -10.54
N ALA A 4 4.70 -6.17 -10.06
CA ALA A 4 3.63 -6.24 -9.05
C ALA A 4 2.39 -6.96 -9.60
N ARG A 5 2.00 -6.68 -10.83
CA ARG A 5 0.87 -7.34 -11.48
C ARG A 5 1.13 -8.83 -11.70
N ASP A 6 2.34 -9.18 -12.14
CA ASP A 6 2.73 -10.57 -12.36
C ASP A 6 2.71 -11.35 -11.04
N LEU A 7 3.19 -10.75 -9.95
CA LEU A 7 3.16 -11.37 -8.63
C LEU A 7 1.73 -11.55 -8.11
N ALA A 8 0.86 -10.58 -8.34
CA ALA A 8 -0.55 -10.70 -7.95
C ALA A 8 -1.25 -11.84 -8.68
N GLN A 9 -1.00 -11.99 -9.99
CA GLN A 9 -1.55 -13.09 -10.78
C GLN A 9 -1.02 -14.43 -10.27
N LYS A 10 0.27 -14.51 -10.01
CA LYS A 10 0.91 -15.77 -9.62
C LYS A 10 0.52 -16.20 -8.21
N LYS A 11 0.48 -15.28 -7.26
CA LYS A 11 0.25 -15.61 -5.85
C LYS A 11 -1.22 -15.70 -5.49
N TRP A 12 -2.04 -14.82 -6.02
CA TRP A 12 -3.46 -14.73 -5.63
C TRP A 12 -4.43 -15.01 -6.78
N ASN A 13 -3.91 -15.35 -7.96
CA ASN A 13 -4.70 -15.56 -9.17
C ASN A 13 -5.61 -14.36 -9.48
N LEU A 14 -5.08 -13.15 -9.31
CA LEU A 14 -5.79 -11.91 -9.55
C LEU A 14 -5.27 -11.23 -10.80
N SER A 15 -6.17 -10.95 -11.74
CA SER A 15 -5.89 -10.08 -12.87
C SER A 15 -6.07 -8.63 -12.43
N THR A 16 -5.05 -7.82 -12.60
CA THR A 16 -5.05 -6.44 -12.13
C THR A 16 -4.55 -5.47 -13.20
N VAL A 17 -4.84 -4.19 -13.00
CA VAL A 17 -4.38 -3.11 -13.85
C VAL A 17 -3.87 -1.97 -12.99
N ALA A 18 -2.78 -1.34 -13.44
CA ALA A 18 -2.28 -0.10 -12.86
C ALA A 18 -2.94 1.08 -13.57
N LEU A 19 -3.33 2.08 -12.81
CA LEU A 19 -3.98 3.28 -13.33
C LEU A 19 -3.09 4.49 -13.10
N PHE A 20 -3.27 5.53 -13.92
CA PHE A 20 -2.60 6.81 -13.73
C PHE A 20 -3.51 7.86 -13.12
N GLU A 21 -4.81 7.62 -13.15
CA GLU A 21 -5.83 8.51 -12.59
C GLU A 21 -6.76 7.75 -11.66
N PRO A 22 -7.39 8.43 -10.69
CA PRO A 22 -8.41 7.79 -9.85
C PRO A 22 -9.55 7.20 -10.70
N TYR A 23 -10.03 6.03 -10.29
CA TYR A 23 -11.15 5.36 -10.95
C TYR A 23 -12.14 4.87 -9.88
N PRO A 24 -13.44 5.15 -10.02
CA PRO A 24 -14.03 6.13 -10.97
C PRO A 24 -13.57 7.55 -10.64
N LYS A 25 -13.75 8.48 -11.58
CA LYS A 25 -13.35 9.88 -11.36
C LYS A 25 -14.33 10.59 -10.43
N ARG A 26 -14.12 10.41 -9.14
CA ARG A 26 -14.89 11.03 -8.07
C ARG A 26 -13.93 11.58 -7.02
N SER A 27 -14.38 12.55 -6.23
CA SER A 27 -13.54 13.16 -5.19
C SER A 27 -13.14 12.19 -4.08
N ASP A 28 -13.91 11.12 -3.87
CA ASP A 28 -13.64 10.10 -2.85
C ASP A 28 -12.89 8.87 -3.37
N SER A 29 -12.52 8.86 -4.66
CA SER A 29 -11.77 7.74 -5.23
C SER A 29 -10.34 7.72 -4.74
N LEU A 30 -9.81 6.50 -4.53
CA LEU A 30 -8.42 6.33 -4.13
C LEU A 30 -7.47 6.82 -5.22
N PRO A 31 -6.40 7.55 -4.85
CA PRO A 31 -5.31 7.78 -5.80
C PRO A 31 -4.70 6.44 -6.21
N PRO A 32 -4.32 6.26 -7.50
CA PRO A 32 -3.67 5.02 -7.91
C PRO A 32 -2.26 4.87 -7.34
N PHE A 33 -1.59 5.96 -7.05
CA PHE A 33 -0.28 5.96 -6.39
C PHE A 33 -0.02 7.33 -5.74
N TRP A 34 0.85 7.33 -4.73
CA TRP A 34 1.26 8.57 -4.05
C TRP A 34 2.56 8.34 -3.28
N PHE A 35 3.26 9.43 -2.99
CA PHE A 35 4.42 9.40 -2.12
C PHE A 35 4.00 9.65 -0.67
N ASN A 36 4.56 8.87 0.24
CA ASN A 36 4.45 9.10 1.67
C ASN A 36 5.78 9.59 2.20
N ILE A 37 5.77 10.75 2.81
CA ILE A 37 6.93 11.30 3.51
C ILE A 37 6.60 11.33 4.99
N SER A 38 7.20 10.42 5.75
CA SER A 38 7.00 10.33 7.20
C SER A 38 8.14 10.99 7.91
N LYS A 39 7.85 12.08 8.57
CA LYS A 39 8.82 12.80 9.40
C LYS A 39 8.99 12.11 10.75
N VAL A 40 10.05 12.48 11.48
CA VAL A 40 10.27 11.97 12.83
C VAL A 40 9.03 12.21 13.69
N GLY A 41 8.57 11.18 14.38
CA GLY A 41 7.40 11.22 15.26
C GLY A 41 6.07 10.94 14.58
N GLU A 42 6.02 10.87 13.25
CA GLU A 42 4.78 10.60 12.54
C GLU A 42 4.49 9.10 12.41
N SER A 43 3.21 8.77 12.38
CA SER A 43 2.71 7.41 12.19
C SER A 43 1.48 7.44 11.27
N THR A 44 1.07 6.28 10.79
CA THR A 44 -0.16 6.14 10.01
C THR A 44 -1.11 5.18 10.72
N GLY A 45 -2.35 5.63 10.95
CA GLY A 45 -3.37 4.82 11.59
C GLY A 45 -3.83 3.64 10.73
N ILE A 46 -4.55 2.73 11.37
CA ILE A 46 -5.08 1.54 10.69
C ILE A 46 -6.14 1.93 9.66
N HIS A 47 -6.01 1.37 8.47
CA HIS A 47 -6.96 1.55 7.38
C HIS A 47 -6.87 0.38 6.39
N ASP A 48 -7.79 0.34 5.44
CA ASP A 48 -7.75 -0.58 4.31
C ASP A 48 -8.27 0.09 3.04
N HIS A 49 -8.11 -0.58 1.91
CA HIS A 49 -8.53 -0.08 0.60
C HIS A 49 -9.50 -1.07 -0.09
N ALA A 50 -10.21 -1.87 0.69
CA ALA A 50 -11.03 -2.99 0.23
C ALA A 50 -12.07 -2.64 -0.83
N LYS A 51 -12.60 -1.42 -0.79
CA LYS A 51 -13.72 -1.02 -1.66
C LYS A 51 -13.30 -0.63 -3.07
N GLN A 52 -12.04 -0.28 -3.29
CA GLN A 52 -11.62 0.35 -4.54
C GLN A 52 -10.45 -0.35 -5.22
N ALA A 53 -9.68 -1.15 -4.50
CA ALA A 53 -8.50 -1.79 -5.04
C ALA A 53 -8.46 -3.27 -4.71
N SER A 54 -7.70 -4.04 -5.48
CA SER A 54 -7.48 -5.46 -5.24
C SER A 54 -6.21 -5.71 -4.47
N ILE A 55 -5.13 -5.07 -4.88
CA ILE A 55 -3.79 -5.21 -4.31
C ILE A 55 -3.27 -3.83 -4.00
N SER A 56 -2.67 -3.70 -2.83
CA SER A 56 -1.94 -2.51 -2.43
C SER A 56 -0.47 -2.84 -2.33
N GLY A 57 0.37 -1.83 -2.50
CA GLY A 57 1.80 -2.02 -2.43
C GLY A 57 2.53 -0.79 -1.93
N VAL A 58 3.74 -1.02 -1.47
CA VAL A 58 4.65 0.04 -1.06
C VAL A 58 6.06 -0.30 -1.50
N VAL A 59 6.76 0.70 -2.02
CA VAL A 59 8.18 0.62 -2.35
C VAL A 59 8.92 1.63 -1.48
N TYR A 60 9.92 1.20 -0.75
CA TYR A 60 10.71 2.08 0.11
C TYR A 60 11.82 2.73 -0.70
N LEU A 61 11.83 4.06 -0.71
CA LEU A 61 12.79 4.87 -1.46
C LEU A 61 13.90 5.41 -0.55
N GLU A 62 13.54 5.81 0.67
CA GLU A 62 14.48 6.27 1.69
C GLU A 62 13.97 5.87 3.04
N CYS A 63 14.77 5.20 3.83
CA CYS A 63 14.43 4.86 5.20
C CYS A 63 15.69 4.56 6.00
N LYS A 64 15.64 4.92 7.27
CA LYS A 64 16.67 4.59 8.25
C LYS A 64 16.14 3.50 9.18
N LYS A 65 17.03 2.90 9.95
CA LYS A 65 16.63 1.96 10.98
C LYS A 65 15.71 2.67 11.98
N ASN A 66 14.66 1.97 12.43
CA ASN A 66 13.64 2.50 13.34
C ASN A 66 12.77 3.61 12.73
N SER A 67 12.60 3.61 11.41
CA SER A 67 11.75 4.60 10.74
C SER A 67 10.25 4.26 10.73
N GLY A 68 9.87 3.18 11.38
CA GLY A 68 8.47 2.76 11.54
C GLY A 68 8.11 1.55 10.67
N ASP A 69 7.76 0.45 11.33
CA ASP A 69 7.37 -0.77 10.63
C ASP A 69 5.98 -0.64 10.03
N LEU A 70 5.79 -1.24 8.86
CA LEU A 70 4.48 -1.53 8.33
C LEU A 70 3.89 -2.68 9.14
N PHE A 71 2.65 -2.55 9.61
CA PHE A 71 2.01 -3.62 10.35
C PHE A 71 0.67 -3.99 9.74
N PHE A 72 0.33 -5.27 9.85
CA PHE A 72 -0.95 -5.83 9.45
C PHE A 72 -1.68 -6.35 10.66
N ARG A 73 -2.97 -6.04 10.75
CA ARG A 73 -3.80 -6.44 11.88
C ARG A 73 -4.93 -7.34 11.44
N LYS A 74 -5.01 -8.51 12.08
CA LYS A 74 -6.09 -9.47 11.93
C LYS A 74 -6.67 -9.78 13.30
N LYS A 75 -7.99 -9.97 13.35
CA LYS A 75 -8.68 -10.30 14.59
C LYS A 75 -8.14 -11.60 15.18
N GLY A 76 -7.79 -11.58 16.46
CA GLY A 76 -7.41 -12.77 17.21
C GLY A 76 -5.95 -13.21 17.06
N VAL A 77 -5.12 -12.46 16.34
CA VAL A 77 -3.69 -12.75 16.19
C VAL A 77 -2.87 -11.48 16.43
N PRO A 78 -1.59 -11.63 16.87
CA PRO A 78 -0.71 -10.47 16.99
C PRO A 78 -0.46 -9.79 15.65
N ASP A 79 -0.15 -8.49 15.69
CA ASP A 79 0.21 -7.75 14.48
C ASP A 79 1.46 -8.34 13.83
N GLU A 80 1.42 -8.43 12.50
CA GLU A 80 2.59 -8.78 11.72
C GLU A 80 3.35 -7.50 11.38
N LEU A 81 4.64 -7.45 11.68
CA LEU A 81 5.48 -6.28 11.49
C LEU A 81 6.48 -6.52 10.37
N ILE A 82 6.63 -5.52 9.49
CA ILE A 82 7.62 -5.57 8.40
C ILE A 82 8.48 -4.33 8.49
N GLU A 83 9.78 -4.53 8.72
CA GLU A 83 10.74 -3.44 8.78
C GLU A 83 10.99 -2.86 7.39
N PRO A 84 10.97 -1.52 7.24
CA PRO A 84 11.26 -0.90 5.95
C PRO A 84 12.73 -1.05 5.57
N GLN A 85 12.96 -1.38 4.30
CA GLN A 85 14.30 -1.47 3.72
C GLN A 85 14.28 -0.87 2.32
N VAL A 86 15.23 -0.01 2.01
CA VAL A 86 15.32 0.65 0.71
C VAL A 86 15.37 -0.40 -0.41
N GLY A 87 14.56 -0.19 -1.43
CA GLY A 87 14.48 -1.08 -2.57
C GLY A 87 13.49 -2.24 -2.41
N ASN A 88 12.98 -2.48 -1.21
CA ASN A 88 11.97 -3.51 -1.01
C ASN A 88 10.59 -3.03 -1.45
N MET A 89 9.86 -3.96 -2.06
CA MET A 89 8.47 -3.79 -2.42
C MET A 89 7.61 -4.78 -1.62
N ILE A 90 6.61 -4.27 -0.92
CA ILE A 90 5.67 -5.08 -0.16
C ILE A 90 4.34 -5.04 -0.88
N LEU A 91 3.80 -6.21 -1.21
CA LEU A 91 2.47 -6.35 -1.83
C LEU A 91 1.55 -7.07 -0.88
N PHE A 92 0.30 -6.63 -0.82
CA PHE A 92 -0.69 -7.26 0.04
C PHE A 92 -2.10 -7.04 -0.51
N PRO A 93 -3.04 -7.94 -0.22
CA PRO A 93 -4.44 -7.73 -0.58
C PRO A 93 -4.98 -6.44 0.06
N SER A 94 -5.68 -5.64 -0.70
CA SER A 94 -6.13 -4.31 -0.26
C SER A 94 -7.10 -4.34 0.92
N HIS A 95 -7.76 -5.48 1.17
CA HIS A 95 -8.68 -5.62 2.29
C HIS A 95 -7.98 -5.80 3.64
N LEU A 96 -6.69 -6.07 3.65
CA LEU A 96 -5.96 -6.22 4.91
C LEU A 96 -5.84 -4.87 5.61
N LYS A 97 -6.25 -4.84 6.87
CA LYS A 97 -6.08 -3.66 7.72
C LYS A 97 -4.60 -3.50 8.03
N HIS A 98 -4.08 -2.32 7.81
CA HIS A 98 -2.66 -2.04 7.98
C HIS A 98 -2.46 -0.60 8.43
N GLY A 99 -1.27 -0.35 8.92
CA GLY A 99 -0.83 0.98 9.33
C GLY A 99 0.69 1.01 9.41
N VAL A 100 1.23 2.11 9.89
CA VAL A 100 2.67 2.30 10.00
C VAL A 100 2.99 2.84 11.39
N LEU A 101 3.92 2.19 12.08
CA LEU A 101 4.38 2.62 13.39
C LEU A 101 5.13 3.95 13.31
N GLU A 102 5.30 4.57 14.46
CA GLU A 102 5.98 5.85 14.56
C GLU A 102 7.40 5.80 13.99
N ASN A 103 7.77 6.83 13.25
CA ASN A 103 9.14 7.03 12.79
C ASN A 103 9.99 7.57 13.95
N LYS A 104 10.80 6.68 14.53
CA LYS A 104 11.70 7.01 15.64
C LYS A 104 13.15 7.21 15.18
N SER A 105 13.38 7.31 13.87
CA SER A 105 14.71 7.55 13.31
C SER A 105 15.04 9.03 13.31
N PHE A 106 16.22 9.37 12.82
CA PHE A 106 16.69 10.76 12.71
C PHE A 106 16.41 11.39 11.35
N GLY A 107 15.66 10.72 10.50
CA GLY A 107 15.38 11.22 9.16
C GLY A 107 14.00 10.85 8.67
N ASN A 108 13.66 11.35 7.51
CA ASN A 108 12.38 11.02 6.87
C ASN A 108 12.39 9.60 6.31
N ARG A 109 11.23 8.96 6.36
CA ARG A 109 10.98 7.75 5.59
C ARG A 109 10.17 8.15 4.37
N ILE A 110 10.67 7.83 3.17
CA ILE A 110 9.99 8.11 1.92
C ILE A 110 9.65 6.80 1.25
N SER A 111 8.38 6.64 0.92
CA SER A 111 7.89 5.47 0.20
C SER A 111 6.92 5.88 -0.91
N LEU A 112 6.85 5.04 -1.93
CA LEU A 112 5.83 5.14 -2.96
C LEU A 112 4.77 4.08 -2.66
N ALA A 113 3.55 4.53 -2.37
CA ALA A 113 2.41 3.65 -2.20
C ALA A 113 1.61 3.58 -3.50
N PHE A 114 1.03 2.43 -3.79
CA PHE A 114 0.24 2.25 -5.00
C PHE A 114 -0.86 1.23 -4.78
N ASN A 115 -1.88 1.31 -5.64
CA ASN A 115 -2.97 0.34 -5.69
C ASN A 115 -3.07 -0.26 -7.09
N LEU A 116 -3.35 -1.56 -7.14
CA LEU A 116 -3.72 -2.24 -8.37
C LEU A 116 -5.21 -2.55 -8.31
N PHE A 117 -5.90 -2.34 -9.42
CA PHE A 117 -7.34 -2.45 -9.52
C PHE A 117 -7.73 -3.73 -10.25
N PRO A 118 -8.94 -4.27 -10.02
CA PRO A 118 -9.37 -5.47 -10.73
C PRO A 118 -9.40 -5.24 -12.24
N PHE A 119 -9.03 -6.25 -13.00
CA PHE A 119 -9.14 -6.21 -14.45
C PHE A 119 -10.02 -7.39 -14.92
N PRO A 120 -11.07 -7.12 -15.71
CA PRO A 120 -11.49 -5.79 -16.17
C PRO A 120 -11.99 -4.92 -15.02
N LEU A 121 -11.90 -3.61 -15.20
CA LEU A 121 -12.42 -2.65 -14.22
C LEU A 121 -13.92 -2.85 -14.06
N PRO A 122 -14.44 -2.72 -12.82
CA PRO A 122 -15.88 -2.78 -12.62
C PRO A 122 -16.57 -1.72 -13.45
N PHE A 123 -17.69 -2.09 -14.08
CA PHE A 123 -18.48 -1.16 -14.84
C PHE A 123 -19.22 -0.25 -13.86
N GLU A 124 -19.01 1.06 -13.99
CA GLU A 124 -19.73 2.05 -13.20
C GLU A 124 -20.25 3.17 -14.09
N GLU A 125 -21.37 3.75 -13.69
CA GLU A 125 -21.86 4.96 -14.30
C GLU A 125 -21.06 6.16 -13.77
N TRP A 126 -20.64 6.97 -14.71
CA TRP A 126 -19.84 8.17 -14.42
C TRP A 126 -20.73 9.39 -14.19
#